data_96b916e0ca1a45e3e8571b5c6b5aed08
#
_entry.id   96b916e0ca1a45e3e8571b5c6b5aed08
#
_cell.length_a   1.000
_cell.length_b   1.000
_cell.length_c   1.000
_cell.angle_alpha   90.00
_cell.angle_beta   90.00
_cell.angle_gamma   90.00
#
_symmetry.space_group_name_H-M   'P 1'
#
loop_
_entity.id
_entity.type
_entity.pdbx_description
1 polymer ?
#
loop_
_entity_poly.entity_id
_entity_poly.type
_entity_poly.pdbx_seq_one_letter_code
_entity_poly.pdbx_strand_id
1 'polypeptide(L)'
;WADGLFYQRGRAISRINQCFHNTIGFHLYTFNNDRIICRNFAPRYDINEEAATGTSNCALACYLHAKHNIQKPLYQFEQGYSLNSPSEISVKLVTTAQNDIEQVFVGGNGYYTETKELNLLKD
;
A
#
# COMPACT_ATOMS: atom_id res chain seq x y z
N TRP A 1 1.48 -8.66 19.25
CA TRP A 1 2.50 -8.20 18.26
C TRP A 1 2.03 -7.00 17.46
N ALA A 2 0.77 -6.93 17.07
CA ALA A 2 0.22 -5.77 16.37
C ALA A 2 0.15 -4.52 17.25
N ASP A 3 -0.19 -4.68 18.53
CA ASP A 3 -0.43 -3.57 19.46
C ASP A 3 0.86 -2.77 19.80
N GLY A 4 2.02 -3.40 19.81
CA GLY A 4 3.30 -2.74 20.06
C GLY A 4 3.76 -1.81 18.92
N LEU A 5 3.39 -2.10 17.69
CA LEU A 5 3.70 -1.26 16.52
C LEU A 5 2.79 -0.02 16.44
N PHE A 6 1.62 -0.07 17.07
CA PHE A 6 0.62 1.02 17.00
C PHE A 6 0.87 2.15 17.99
N TYR A 7 1.53 1.89 19.11
CA TYR A 7 1.67 2.87 20.20
C TYR A 7 2.75 3.93 19.98
N GLN A 8 3.68 3.76 19.03
CA GLN A 8 4.78 4.71 18.78
C GLN A 8 4.66 5.50 17.48
N ARG A 9 3.45 5.79 17.02
CA ARG A 9 3.18 6.46 15.72
C ARG A 9 4.07 7.69 15.44
N GLY A 10 4.09 8.65 16.33
CA GLY A 10 4.78 9.93 16.10
C GLY A 10 6.30 9.83 16.14
N ARG A 11 6.86 9.03 17.03
CA ARG A 11 8.33 8.93 17.20
C ARG A 11 8.99 8.08 16.13
N ALA A 12 8.34 7.01 15.67
CA ALA A 12 8.87 6.16 14.61
C ALA A 12 8.88 6.90 13.27
N ILE A 13 7.80 7.59 12.91
CA ILE A 13 7.70 8.38 11.67
C ILE A 13 8.74 9.50 11.68
N SER A 14 8.92 10.23 12.79
CA SER A 14 9.93 11.28 12.90
C SER A 14 11.36 10.75 12.73
N ARG A 15 11.71 9.61 13.34
CA ARG A 15 13.03 8.98 13.20
C ARG A 15 13.28 8.46 11.79
N ILE A 16 12.28 7.88 11.15
CA ILE A 16 12.37 7.40 9.78
C ILE A 16 12.59 8.57 8.83
N ASN A 17 11.88 9.69 9.00
CA ASN A 17 12.07 10.90 8.22
C ASN A 17 13.49 11.47 8.33
N GLN A 18 14.13 11.37 9.49
CA GLN A 18 15.52 11.81 9.67
C GLN A 18 16.53 10.93 8.91
N CYS A 19 16.22 9.65 8.71
CA CYS A 19 17.11 8.71 8.03
C CYS A 19 17.01 8.73 6.50
N PHE A 20 15.89 9.20 5.94
CA PHE A 20 15.58 9.07 4.51
C PHE A 20 15.06 10.36 3.89
N HIS A 21 15.90 11.40 3.86
CA HIS A 21 15.53 12.73 3.40
C HIS A 21 14.98 12.84 1.96
N ASN A 22 15.21 11.83 1.11
CA ASN A 22 14.83 11.85 -0.31
C ASN A 22 13.77 10.80 -0.68
N THR A 23 13.17 10.12 0.28
CA THR A 23 12.11 9.15 -0.01
C THR A 23 10.75 9.81 -0.06
N ILE A 24 9.87 9.31 -0.92
CA ILE A 24 8.46 9.74 -1.00
C ILE A 24 7.73 9.31 0.26
N GLY A 25 7.96 8.09 0.72
CA GLY A 25 7.30 7.52 1.87
C GLY A 25 7.83 6.13 2.22
N PHE A 26 7.13 5.47 3.15
CA PHE A 26 7.48 4.14 3.65
C PHE A 26 6.28 3.23 3.54
N HIS A 27 6.51 2.07 2.95
CA HIS A 27 5.51 1.02 2.85
C HIS A 27 5.98 -0.18 3.66
N LEU A 28 5.44 -0.32 4.86
CA LEU A 28 5.75 -1.41 5.76
C LEU A 28 4.84 -2.60 5.46
N TYR A 29 5.37 -3.80 5.57
CA TYR A 29 4.58 -5.01 5.40
C TYR A 29 4.98 -6.10 6.40
N THR A 30 4.06 -7.02 6.65
CA THR A 30 4.29 -8.23 7.42
C THR A 30 3.44 -9.37 6.86
N PHE A 31 3.92 -10.59 7.04
CA PHE A 31 3.14 -11.78 6.74
C PHE A 31 2.37 -12.22 7.98
N ASN A 32 1.09 -12.49 7.80
CA ASN A 32 0.22 -13.09 8.80
C ASN A 32 -0.49 -14.28 8.15
N ASN A 33 0.08 -15.46 8.30
CA ASN A 33 -0.29 -16.66 7.52
C ASN A 33 -0.17 -16.36 6.02
N ASP A 34 -1.26 -16.54 5.24
CA ASP A 34 -1.28 -16.31 3.81
C ASP A 34 -1.56 -14.85 3.42
N ARG A 35 -1.80 -13.97 4.41
CA ARG A 35 -2.09 -12.55 4.18
C ARG A 35 -0.84 -11.70 4.27
N ILE A 36 -0.81 -10.62 3.51
CA ILE A 36 0.24 -9.59 3.56
C ILE A 36 -0.42 -8.32 4.06
N ILE A 37 -0.08 -7.92 5.28
CA ILE A 37 -0.65 -6.74 5.92
C ILE A 37 0.33 -5.59 5.80
N CYS A 38 -0.16 -4.44 5.35
CA CYS A 38 0.63 -3.28 5.00
C CYS A 38 0.23 -2.03 5.77
N ARG A 39 1.19 -1.10 5.88
CA ARG A 39 0.97 0.27 6.32
C ARG A 39 1.78 1.22 5.45
N ASN A 40 1.17 2.32 5.00
CA ASN A 40 1.81 3.29 4.14
C ASN A 40 1.86 4.68 4.79
N PHE A 41 3.04 5.29 4.75
CA PHE A 41 3.33 6.59 5.35
C PHE A 41 4.04 7.48 4.33
N ALA A 42 3.54 8.67 4.08
CA ALA A 42 4.16 9.64 3.19
C ALA A 42 4.24 11.04 3.84
N PRO A 43 4.96 11.19 4.96
CA PRO A 43 4.97 12.42 5.75
C PRO A 43 5.57 13.61 5.02
N ARG A 44 6.38 13.40 3.98
CA ARG A 44 6.88 14.48 3.12
C ARG A 44 5.76 15.20 2.36
N TYR A 45 4.64 14.55 2.18
CA TYR A 45 3.44 15.07 1.52
C TYR A 45 2.30 15.33 2.51
N ASP A 46 2.62 15.52 3.80
CA ASP A 46 1.66 15.70 4.88
C ASP A 46 0.67 14.53 5.05
N ILE A 47 1.02 13.36 4.53
CA ILE A 47 0.25 12.14 4.69
C ILE A 47 0.85 11.31 5.82
N ASN A 48 0.22 11.38 6.99
CA ASN A 48 0.67 10.63 8.15
C ASN A 48 0.56 9.11 7.96
N GLU A 49 -0.55 8.66 7.40
CA GLU A 49 -0.79 7.26 7.04
C GLU A 49 -1.98 7.17 6.08
N GLU A 50 -1.90 6.28 5.08
CA GLU A 50 -2.97 6.01 4.13
C GLU A 50 -3.68 4.69 4.42
N ALA A 51 -5.00 4.66 4.26
CA ALA A 51 -5.80 3.45 4.41
C ALA A 51 -5.68 2.48 3.22
N ALA A 52 -5.38 2.99 2.03
CA ALA A 52 -5.23 2.21 0.81
C ALA A 52 -4.25 2.88 -0.14
N THR A 53 -3.23 2.16 -0.61
CA THR A 53 -2.20 2.71 -1.50
C THR A 53 -1.89 1.72 -2.63
N GLY A 54 -2.48 1.96 -3.80
CA GLY A 54 -2.32 1.09 -4.97
C GLY A 54 -0.88 1.03 -5.46
N THR A 55 -0.24 2.19 -5.66
CA THR A 55 1.13 2.30 -6.20
C THR A 55 2.19 1.63 -5.33
N SER A 56 2.11 1.82 -4.01
CA SER A 56 3.03 1.20 -3.06
C SER A 56 2.88 -0.33 -3.00
N ASN A 57 1.65 -0.83 -3.09
CA ASN A 57 1.40 -2.27 -3.15
C ASN A 57 1.84 -2.88 -4.50
N CYS A 58 1.79 -2.13 -5.61
CA CYS A 58 2.41 -2.53 -6.87
C CYS A 58 3.94 -2.72 -6.71
N ALA A 59 4.60 -1.74 -6.12
CA ALA A 59 6.04 -1.80 -5.86
C ALA A 59 6.39 -2.97 -4.93
N LEU A 60 5.58 -3.21 -3.90
CA LEU A 60 5.77 -4.35 -2.99
C LEU A 60 5.61 -5.69 -3.72
N ALA A 61 4.60 -5.86 -4.57
CA ALA A 61 4.43 -7.07 -5.37
C ALA A 61 5.65 -7.35 -6.25
N CYS A 62 6.16 -6.31 -6.94
CA CYS A 62 7.38 -6.42 -7.73
C CYS A 62 8.60 -6.80 -6.88
N TYR A 63 8.73 -6.22 -5.71
CA TYR A 63 9.81 -6.52 -4.78
C TYR A 63 9.75 -7.98 -4.27
N LEU A 64 8.58 -8.44 -3.86
CA LEU A 64 8.37 -9.82 -3.42
C LEU A 64 8.68 -10.83 -4.52
N HIS A 65 8.26 -10.52 -5.75
CA HIS A 65 8.57 -11.33 -6.93
C HIS A 65 10.07 -11.39 -7.21
N ALA A 66 10.72 -10.23 -7.35
CA ALA A 66 12.10 -10.12 -7.83
C ALA A 66 13.16 -10.46 -6.78
N LYS A 67 12.90 -10.17 -5.50
CA LYS A 67 13.90 -10.29 -4.43
C LYS A 67 13.65 -11.45 -3.47
N HIS A 68 12.39 -11.80 -3.26
CA HIS A 68 12.01 -12.91 -2.37
C HIS A 68 11.57 -14.16 -3.12
N ASN A 69 11.55 -14.12 -4.45
CA ASN A 69 11.08 -15.21 -5.30
C ASN A 69 9.67 -15.73 -4.91
N ILE A 70 8.83 -14.82 -4.40
CA ILE A 70 7.45 -15.12 -4.06
C ILE A 70 6.60 -14.85 -5.30
N GLN A 71 6.29 -15.92 -6.04
CA GLN A 71 5.53 -15.84 -7.28
C GLN A 71 4.08 -16.23 -7.02
N LYS A 72 3.18 -15.30 -7.24
CA LYS A 72 1.73 -15.51 -7.09
C LYS A 72 1.00 -15.06 -8.36
N PRO A 73 -0.06 -15.76 -8.77
CA PRO A 73 -0.89 -15.30 -9.90
C PRO A 73 -1.61 -13.98 -9.56
N LEU A 74 -1.89 -13.76 -8.29
CA LEU A 74 -2.49 -12.57 -7.74
C LEU A 74 -1.94 -12.34 -6.33
N TYR A 75 -1.41 -11.15 -6.07
CA TYR A 75 -1.00 -10.71 -4.74
C TYR A 75 -2.19 -10.02 -4.08
N GLN A 76 -2.49 -10.40 -2.85
CA GLN A 76 -3.53 -9.80 -2.03
C GLN A 76 -2.87 -9.09 -0.84
N PHE A 77 -3.11 -7.80 -0.73
CA PHE A 77 -2.60 -6.96 0.35
C PHE A 77 -3.76 -6.40 1.16
N GLU A 78 -3.58 -6.33 2.45
CA GLU A 78 -4.52 -5.69 3.37
C GLU A 78 -3.87 -4.46 3.99
N GLN A 79 -4.58 -3.35 4.08
CA GLN A 79 -4.07 -2.08 4.59
C GLN A 79 -5.16 -1.33 5.34
N GLY A 80 -4.78 -0.38 6.22
CA GLY A 80 -5.72 0.54 6.85
C GLY A 80 -6.32 0.09 8.19
N TYR A 81 -5.91 -1.03 8.73
CA TYR A 81 -6.39 -1.52 10.03
C TYR A 81 -6.16 -0.51 11.17
N SER A 82 -5.00 0.15 11.18
CA SER A 82 -4.66 1.17 12.17
C SER A 82 -5.52 2.44 12.08
N LEU A 83 -6.23 2.62 10.99
CA LEU A 83 -7.12 3.76 10.71
C LEU A 83 -8.60 3.38 10.85
N ASN A 84 -8.91 2.17 11.32
CA ASN A 84 -10.26 1.61 11.32
C ASN A 84 -10.94 1.67 9.93
N SER A 85 -10.14 1.61 8.88
CA SER A 85 -10.58 1.67 7.47
C SER A 85 -9.86 0.58 6.67
N PRO A 86 -10.12 -0.71 6.97
CA PRO A 86 -9.45 -1.80 6.29
C PRO A 86 -9.78 -1.80 4.79
N SER A 87 -8.77 -2.01 3.98
CA SER A 87 -8.87 -2.13 2.53
C SER A 87 -8.17 -3.39 2.04
N GLU A 88 -8.63 -3.92 0.93
CA GLU A 88 -8.00 -5.01 0.20
C GLU A 88 -7.55 -4.50 -1.17
N ILE A 89 -6.29 -4.74 -1.49
CA ILE A 89 -5.67 -4.30 -2.73
C ILE A 89 -5.08 -5.51 -3.44
N SER A 90 -5.50 -5.73 -4.67
CA SER A 90 -5.04 -6.83 -5.50
C SER A 90 -4.01 -6.34 -6.52
N VAL A 91 -2.90 -7.05 -6.66
CA VAL A 91 -1.89 -6.76 -7.68
C VAL A 91 -1.62 -8.00 -8.52
N LYS A 92 -1.66 -7.84 -9.83
CA LYS A 92 -1.31 -8.87 -10.80
C LYS A 92 -0.07 -8.44 -11.56
N LEU A 93 0.93 -9.32 -11.64
CA LEU A 93 2.12 -9.14 -12.46
C LEU A 93 1.96 -9.96 -13.75
N VAL A 94 2.32 -9.37 -14.87
CA VAL A 94 2.54 -10.09 -16.13
C VAL A 94 4.05 -10.20 -16.30
N THR A 95 4.52 -11.41 -16.53
CA THR A 95 5.95 -11.70 -16.64
C THR A 95 6.26 -12.34 -18.00
N THR A 96 7.49 -12.11 -18.46
CA THR A 96 8.06 -12.79 -19.65
C THR A 96 8.32 -14.26 -19.34
N ALA A 97 8.70 -15.04 -20.38
CA ALA A 97 9.16 -16.43 -20.22
C ALA A 97 10.42 -16.54 -19.32
N GLN A 98 11.22 -15.49 -19.23
CA GLN A 98 12.40 -15.39 -18.37
C GLN A 98 12.07 -14.92 -16.95
N ASN A 99 10.76 -14.75 -16.64
CA ASN A 99 10.26 -14.30 -15.35
C ASN A 99 10.55 -12.81 -15.01
N ASP A 100 10.89 -12.00 -16.01
CA ASP A 100 10.99 -10.56 -15.87
C ASP A 100 9.61 -9.91 -15.86
N ILE A 101 9.41 -8.89 -15.02
CA ILE A 101 8.14 -8.18 -14.92
C ILE A 101 7.96 -7.29 -16.14
N GLU A 102 6.90 -7.52 -16.91
CA GLU A 102 6.54 -6.76 -18.09
C GLU A 102 5.43 -5.74 -17.81
N GLN A 103 4.41 -6.12 -17.04
CA GLN A 103 3.29 -5.25 -16.68
C GLN A 103 2.84 -5.48 -15.25
N VAL A 104 2.31 -4.42 -14.63
CA VAL A 104 1.75 -4.44 -13.28
C VAL A 104 0.34 -3.87 -13.32
N PHE A 105 -0.62 -4.64 -12.84
CA PHE A 105 -2.01 -4.22 -12.69
C PHE A 105 -2.37 -4.16 -11.21
N VAL A 106 -3.06 -3.10 -10.81
CA VAL A 106 -3.63 -2.94 -9.48
C VAL A 106 -5.14 -2.83 -9.56
N GLY A 107 -5.81 -3.44 -8.61
CA GLY A 107 -7.25 -3.41 -8.50
C GLY A 107 -7.71 -3.56 -7.05
N GLY A 108 -9.00 -3.47 -6.86
CA GLY A 108 -9.69 -3.63 -5.59
C GLY A 108 -11.19 -3.63 -5.81
N ASN A 109 -11.92 -3.71 -4.71
CA ASN A 109 -13.38 -3.65 -4.72
C ASN A 109 -13.86 -2.23 -4.46
N GLY A 110 -14.86 -1.79 -5.20
CA GLY A 110 -15.55 -0.52 -5.00
C GLY A 110 -17.02 -0.75 -4.71
N TYR A 111 -17.58 0.10 -3.86
CA TYR A 111 -19.00 0.07 -3.52
C TYR A 111 -19.65 1.37 -3.94
N TYR A 112 -20.85 1.26 -4.51
CA TYR A 112 -21.67 2.43 -4.79
C TYR A 112 -22.25 2.97 -3.47
N THR A 113 -21.96 4.21 -3.14
CA THR A 113 -22.39 4.83 -1.88
C THR A 113 -23.52 5.83 -2.07
N GLU A 114 -23.35 6.78 -2.98
CA GLU A 114 -24.33 7.85 -3.23
C GLU A 114 -24.10 8.50 -4.60
N THR A 115 -25.15 9.16 -5.10
CA THR A 115 -25.05 10.07 -6.25
C THR A 115 -25.17 11.50 -5.75
N LYS A 116 -24.25 12.38 -6.15
CA LYS A 116 -24.31 13.83 -5.91
C LYS A 116 -24.41 14.58 -7.22
N GLU A 117 -25.33 15.52 -7.26
CA GLU A 117 -25.42 16.48 -8.36
C GLU A 117 -24.52 17.68 -8.06
N LEU A 118 -23.57 17.94 -8.93
CA LEU A 118 -22.64 19.06 -8.81
C LEU A 118 -23.02 20.13 -9.84
N ASN A 119 -23.46 21.29 -9.36
CA ASN A 119 -23.67 22.47 -10.21
C ASN A 119 -22.30 23.18 -10.37
N LEU A 120 -21.68 23.01 -11.52
CA LEU A 120 -20.53 23.80 -11.90
C LEU A 120 -21.01 25.20 -12.29
N LEU A 121 -20.77 26.18 -11.42
CA LEU A 121 -20.94 27.58 -11.78
C LEU A 121 -19.95 27.86 -12.93
N LYS A 122 -20.47 28.22 -14.09
CA LYS A 122 -19.64 28.77 -15.17
C LYS A 122 -19.35 30.21 -14.78
N ASP A 123 -18.10 30.49 -14.48
CA ASP A 123 -17.57 31.86 -14.48
C ASP A 123 -17.50 32.40 -15.89
#